data_205131c8f9a3f5eb763a2613c6c783f0
#
_entry.id   205131c8f9a3f5eb763a2613c6c783f0
#
_cell.length_a   1.000
_cell.length_b   1.000
_cell.length_c   1.000
_cell.angle_alpha   90.00
_cell.angle_beta   90.00
_cell.angle_gamma   90.00
#
_symmetry.space_group_name_H-M   'P 1'
#
loop_
_entity.id
_entity.type
_entity.pdbx_description
1 polymer ?
#
loop_
_entity_poly.entity_id
_entity_poly.type
_entity_poly.pdbx_seq_one_letter_code
_entity_poly.pdbx_strand_id
1 'polypeptide(L)'
;SKENDTISIIMNGARTLPASVLSGIKGKDISLNLDMENGFIWKINGTSITAETPVDTDLSVTNTAEYIPAALYSLISTNQNDFGFHLGRSGAFDFPAVLSVKADASCAGLMANLFWYDVENGVLQCIQTVTVGGAFERSIPYADFTLSKGQDYFIAFGTESLNGRVIHTDGSITDENGAYLRPANTKISSHSIDRNKLTVKLSKGCAGAQGYDFVISKKSDMLQTGKFSQTVSSTGKPQASFRYLAKGTWYVAARSWVLDAQGNKVYGSWTKIKKIKITVVTPQQPKIRDITVKGNTVTITYTKCKNATGYEIL
;
A
#
# COMPACT_ATOMS: atom_id res chain seq x y z
N SER A 1 46.68 13.27 3.31
CA SER A 1 46.49 11.95 2.76
C SER A 1 46.76 11.93 1.25
N LYS A 2 47.11 10.79 0.71
CA LYS A 2 47.33 10.58 -0.72
C LYS A 2 45.99 10.50 -1.42
N GLU A 3 45.91 10.81 -2.72
CA GLU A 3 44.73 10.53 -3.56
C GLU A 3 44.43 9.03 -3.53
N ASN A 4 43.13 8.66 -3.62
CA ASN A 4 42.57 7.31 -3.45
C ASN A 4 42.61 6.76 -2.01
N ASP A 5 42.77 7.61 -0.99
CA ASP A 5 42.73 7.18 0.39
C ASP A 5 41.28 7.15 0.95
N THR A 6 41.02 6.13 1.76
CA THR A 6 39.77 6.08 2.56
C THR A 6 40.13 6.35 4.03
N ILE A 7 39.46 7.33 4.61
CA ILE A 7 39.61 7.71 6.02
C ILE A 7 38.31 7.29 6.74
N SER A 8 38.46 6.38 7.70
CA SER A 8 37.33 5.92 8.54
C SER A 8 37.37 6.61 9.90
N ILE A 9 36.25 7.20 10.30
CA ILE A 9 36.11 7.97 11.54
C ILE A 9 34.88 7.46 12.28
N ILE A 10 35.02 7.15 13.56
CA ILE A 10 33.92 6.93 14.50
C ILE A 10 33.52 8.31 15.03
N MET A 11 32.24 8.70 14.87
CA MET A 11 31.80 10.05 15.16
C MET A 11 31.67 10.36 16.66
N ASN A 12 31.64 9.34 17.54
CA ASN A 12 31.56 9.49 19.00
C ASN A 12 30.47 10.48 19.45
N GLY A 13 29.25 10.35 18.85
CA GLY A 13 28.12 11.24 19.12
C GLY A 13 28.20 12.60 18.42
N ALA A 14 29.27 12.94 17.71
CA ALA A 14 29.29 14.12 16.85
C ALA A 14 28.30 13.95 15.67
N ARG A 15 27.60 15.03 15.36
CA ARG A 15 26.54 15.02 14.33
C ARG A 15 26.84 15.91 13.14
N THR A 16 27.75 16.84 13.29
CA THR A 16 28.08 17.84 12.26
C THR A 16 29.41 17.56 11.64
N LEU A 17 29.47 17.54 10.32
CA LEU A 17 30.71 17.53 9.55
C LEU A 17 31.12 18.99 9.25
N PRO A 18 32.28 19.46 9.76
CA PRO A 18 32.71 20.85 9.56
C PRO A 18 32.98 21.18 8.08
N ALA A 19 32.65 22.37 7.67
CA ALA A 19 32.98 22.93 6.36
C ALA A 19 34.47 22.84 6.01
N SER A 20 35.35 23.03 7.00
CA SER A 20 36.80 22.93 6.83
C SER A 20 37.25 21.53 6.38
N VAL A 21 36.60 20.47 6.87
CA VAL A 21 36.89 19.08 6.45
C VAL A 21 36.46 18.87 5.00
N LEU A 22 35.24 19.31 4.65
CA LEU A 22 34.71 19.24 3.28
C LEU A 22 35.61 20.02 2.31
N SER A 23 35.98 21.24 2.65
CA SER A 23 36.88 22.07 1.84
C SER A 23 38.30 21.43 1.70
N GLY A 24 38.77 20.74 2.73
CA GLY A 24 40.07 20.08 2.73
C GLY A 24 40.19 18.92 1.75
N ILE A 25 39.05 18.21 1.48
CA ILE A 25 39.00 17.07 0.55
C ILE A 25 38.38 17.42 -0.81
N LYS A 26 37.74 18.58 -0.95
CA LYS A 26 37.04 18.98 -2.19
C LYS A 26 37.94 18.84 -3.41
N GLY A 27 37.40 18.18 -4.46
CA GLY A 27 38.10 17.89 -5.71
C GLY A 27 39.18 16.82 -5.64
N LYS A 28 39.40 16.21 -4.49
CA LYS A 28 40.37 15.11 -4.30
C LYS A 28 39.65 13.78 -4.22
N ASP A 29 40.23 12.72 -4.76
CA ASP A 29 39.73 11.35 -4.62
C ASP A 29 40.08 10.80 -3.22
N ILE A 30 39.48 11.39 -2.21
CA ILE A 30 39.60 11.01 -0.80
C ILE A 30 38.17 10.70 -0.32
N SER A 31 37.96 9.50 0.17
CA SER A 31 36.70 9.03 0.75
C SER A 31 36.72 9.13 2.28
N LEU A 32 35.70 9.75 2.85
CA LEU A 32 35.42 9.72 4.28
C LEU A 32 34.32 8.69 4.56
N ASN A 33 34.59 7.75 5.47
CA ASN A 33 33.62 6.86 6.06
C ASN A 33 33.37 7.30 7.51
N LEU A 34 32.17 7.82 7.77
CA LEU A 34 31.79 8.40 9.07
C LEU A 34 30.79 7.48 9.73
N ASP A 35 31.21 6.67 10.70
CA ASP A 35 30.39 5.75 11.46
C ASP A 35 29.61 6.52 12.53
N MET A 36 28.26 6.53 12.39
CA MET A 36 27.35 7.20 13.31
C MET A 36 27.02 6.34 14.55
N GLU A 37 27.58 5.13 14.69
CA GLU A 37 27.44 4.19 15.82
C GLU A 37 26.02 3.62 16.01
N ASN A 38 25.04 4.06 15.22
CA ASN A 38 23.64 3.63 15.28
C ASN A 38 23.19 2.75 14.10
N GLY A 39 24.17 2.17 13.38
CA GLY A 39 23.92 1.33 12.20
C GLY A 39 23.93 2.08 10.87
N PHE A 40 24.31 3.36 10.87
CA PHE A 40 24.48 4.18 9.68
C PHE A 40 25.92 4.62 9.51
N ILE A 41 26.41 4.55 8.28
CA ILE A 41 27.74 5.03 7.90
C ILE A 41 27.60 5.94 6.69
N TRP A 42 28.03 7.20 6.83
CA TRP A 42 28.14 8.11 5.70
C TRP A 42 29.45 7.88 4.96
N LYS A 43 29.37 7.77 3.62
CA LYS A 43 30.52 7.70 2.71
C LYS A 43 30.49 8.93 1.80
N ILE A 44 31.49 9.80 1.93
CA ILE A 44 31.58 11.05 1.19
C ILE A 44 32.91 11.06 0.44
N ASN A 45 32.89 11.17 -0.89
CA ASN A 45 34.10 11.33 -1.69
C ASN A 45 34.29 12.80 -2.04
N GLY A 46 35.51 13.33 -1.90
CA GLY A 46 35.83 14.71 -2.16
C GLY A 46 35.55 15.18 -3.59
N THR A 47 35.60 14.26 -4.58
CA THR A 47 35.26 14.58 -5.99
C THR A 47 33.77 14.84 -6.19
N SER A 48 32.90 14.41 -5.27
CA SER A 48 31.46 14.63 -5.31
C SER A 48 31.02 15.99 -4.76
N ILE A 49 31.94 16.74 -4.12
CA ILE A 49 31.65 18.03 -3.51
C ILE A 49 31.66 19.12 -4.60
N THR A 50 30.45 19.57 -4.99
CA THR A 50 30.26 20.56 -6.06
C THR A 50 30.13 21.99 -5.54
N ALA A 51 29.74 22.18 -4.28
CA ALA A 51 29.57 23.52 -3.68
C ALA A 51 30.89 24.32 -3.75
N GLU A 52 30.82 25.58 -4.18
CA GLU A 52 31.99 26.46 -4.20
C GLU A 52 32.56 26.65 -2.79
N THR A 53 31.68 26.93 -1.85
CA THR A 53 32.00 27.11 -0.43
C THR A 53 31.17 26.09 0.36
N PRO A 54 31.74 24.96 0.76
CA PRO A 54 31.06 24.01 1.64
C PRO A 54 30.68 24.66 2.97
N VAL A 55 29.54 24.20 3.54
CA VAL A 55 29.05 24.65 4.84
C VAL A 55 29.07 23.48 5.84
N ASP A 56 29.00 23.80 7.11
CA ASP A 56 28.84 22.79 8.17
C ASP A 56 27.57 21.98 7.87
N THR A 57 27.70 20.66 7.84
CA THR A 57 26.64 19.76 7.42
C THR A 57 26.21 18.88 8.57
N ASP A 58 24.93 18.96 8.93
CA ASP A 58 24.32 18.04 9.89
C ASP A 58 24.15 16.66 9.22
N LEU A 59 24.81 15.66 9.78
CA LEU A 59 24.77 14.26 9.35
C LEU A 59 23.98 13.37 10.32
N SER A 60 23.24 13.96 11.27
CA SER A 60 22.47 13.18 12.24
C SER A 60 21.43 12.30 11.55
N VAL A 61 21.33 11.06 12.02
CA VAL A 61 20.36 10.07 11.57
C VAL A 61 19.68 9.47 12.79
N THR A 62 18.34 9.43 12.78
CA THR A 62 17.55 8.74 13.81
C THR A 62 16.83 7.54 13.18
N ASN A 63 16.74 6.42 13.92
CA ASN A 63 16.13 5.15 13.47
C ASN A 63 14.60 5.19 13.44
N THR A 64 14.00 6.37 13.39
CA THR A 64 12.54 6.54 13.35
C THR A 64 12.22 7.71 12.42
N ALA A 65 11.37 7.47 11.44
CA ALA A 65 10.81 8.54 10.62
C ALA A 65 9.85 9.40 11.46
N GLU A 66 9.87 10.72 11.28
CA GLU A 66 9.09 11.67 12.07
C GLU A 66 7.76 12.01 11.40
N TYR A 67 7.73 12.12 10.08
CA TYR A 67 6.62 12.70 9.33
C TYR A 67 5.85 11.70 8.47
N ILE A 68 6.35 10.47 8.25
CA ILE A 68 5.69 9.50 7.36
C ILE A 68 4.42 8.95 8.00
N PRO A 69 3.22 9.18 7.43
CA PRO A 69 1.99 8.59 7.94
C PRO A 69 1.98 7.06 7.87
N ALA A 70 1.57 6.39 8.95
CA ALA A 70 1.48 4.94 9.01
C ALA A 70 0.61 4.33 7.87
N ALA A 71 -0.40 5.07 7.41
CA ALA A 71 -1.27 4.65 6.30
C ALA A 71 -0.52 4.46 4.97
N LEU A 72 0.61 5.14 4.76
CA LEU A 72 1.42 5.01 3.55
C LEU A 72 2.33 3.79 3.63
N TYR A 73 3.20 3.72 4.64
CA TYR A 73 4.17 2.64 4.71
C TYR A 73 3.52 1.28 4.99
N SER A 74 2.35 1.21 5.64
CA SER A 74 1.62 -0.06 5.84
C SER A 74 1.17 -0.74 4.54
N LEU A 75 1.17 -0.04 3.40
CA LEU A 75 0.85 -0.61 2.09
C LEU A 75 2.02 -1.37 1.47
N ILE A 76 3.24 -1.10 1.92
CA ILE A 76 4.48 -1.65 1.36
C ILE A 76 5.31 -2.41 2.40
N SER A 77 5.07 -2.18 3.70
CA SER A 77 5.77 -2.87 4.78
C SER A 77 5.27 -4.31 4.90
N THR A 78 6.05 -5.24 4.41
CA THR A 78 5.76 -6.69 4.39
C THR A 78 6.79 -7.52 5.14
N ASN A 79 7.94 -6.93 5.48
CA ASN A 79 9.04 -7.56 6.22
C ASN A 79 9.09 -6.97 7.64
N GLN A 80 9.35 -7.80 8.64
CA GLN A 80 9.46 -7.35 10.03
C GLN A 80 10.65 -6.40 10.27
N ASN A 81 11.62 -6.38 9.35
CA ASN A 81 12.81 -5.53 9.42
C ASN A 81 12.64 -4.21 8.64
N ASP A 82 11.45 -3.97 8.06
CA ASP A 82 11.15 -2.70 7.40
C ASP A 82 11.12 -1.57 8.44
N PHE A 83 11.74 -0.43 8.13
CA PHE A 83 11.78 0.69 9.06
C PHE A 83 11.93 2.04 8.37
N GLY A 84 11.53 3.10 9.08
CA GLY A 84 11.77 4.48 8.69
C GLY A 84 12.93 5.09 9.44
N PHE A 85 13.59 6.06 8.82
CA PHE A 85 14.62 6.88 9.47
C PHE A 85 14.49 8.35 9.06
N HIS A 86 15.00 9.23 9.90
CA HIS A 86 14.98 10.68 9.70
C HIS A 86 16.41 11.21 9.63
N LEU A 87 16.69 12.13 8.71
CA LEU A 87 17.92 12.89 8.61
C LEU A 87 17.71 14.27 9.20
N GLY A 88 18.51 14.70 10.16
CA GLY A 88 18.40 16.00 10.82
C GLY A 88 18.52 17.19 9.89
N ARG A 89 19.32 17.08 8.82
CA ARG A 89 19.34 18.08 7.74
C ARG A 89 18.06 18.00 6.91
N SER A 90 17.37 19.11 6.73
CA SER A 90 16.29 19.26 5.76
C SER A 90 16.82 19.86 4.45
N GLY A 91 16.24 19.46 3.30
CA GLY A 91 16.60 19.98 1.99
C GLY A 91 17.83 19.32 1.36
N ALA A 92 18.36 19.96 0.32
CA ALA A 92 19.46 19.41 -0.46
C ALA A 92 20.81 19.41 0.30
N PHE A 93 21.63 18.38 0.02
CA PHE A 93 23.05 18.37 0.38
C PHE A 93 23.86 19.14 -0.66
N ASP A 94 24.98 19.69 -0.25
CA ASP A 94 25.94 20.34 -1.15
C ASP A 94 26.74 19.33 -2.00
N PHE A 95 26.47 18.03 -1.76
CA PHE A 95 27.10 16.89 -2.43
C PHE A 95 26.19 15.64 -2.29
N PRO A 96 26.18 14.75 -3.25
CA PRO A 96 25.63 13.41 -3.05
C PRO A 96 26.54 12.60 -2.13
N ALA A 97 25.96 11.95 -1.14
CA ALA A 97 26.68 11.07 -0.23
C ALA A 97 26.03 9.68 -0.19
N VAL A 98 26.86 8.65 -0.02
CA VAL A 98 26.31 7.31 0.19
C VAL A 98 26.05 7.11 1.68
N LEU A 99 24.82 6.72 2.01
CA LEU A 99 24.45 6.26 3.34
C LEU A 99 24.40 4.72 3.34
N SER A 100 25.35 4.10 4.01
CA SER A 100 25.35 2.65 4.27
C SER A 100 24.46 2.39 5.47
N VAL A 101 23.41 1.60 5.26
CA VAL A 101 22.43 1.25 6.28
C VAL A 101 22.61 -0.20 6.66
N LYS A 102 22.90 -0.46 7.93
CA LYS A 102 23.02 -1.82 8.47
C LYS A 102 21.66 -2.52 8.37
N ALA A 103 21.65 -3.71 7.79
CA ALA A 103 20.47 -4.55 7.68
C ALA A 103 20.58 -5.76 8.62
N ASP A 104 19.44 -6.36 8.97
CA ASP A 104 19.42 -7.65 9.65
C ASP A 104 20.00 -8.75 8.75
N ALA A 105 20.60 -9.77 9.35
CA ALA A 105 21.20 -10.89 8.61
C ALA A 105 20.17 -11.61 7.71
N SER A 106 18.91 -11.67 8.11
CA SER A 106 17.83 -12.26 7.32
C SER A 106 17.46 -11.45 6.05
N CYS A 107 17.94 -10.21 5.94
CA CYS A 107 17.74 -9.37 4.77
C CYS A 107 18.84 -9.52 3.71
N ALA A 108 19.92 -10.29 4.00
CA ALA A 108 21.00 -10.49 3.05
C ALA A 108 20.50 -11.06 1.72
N GLY A 109 20.89 -10.43 0.61
CA GLY A 109 20.44 -10.79 -0.75
C GLY A 109 19.05 -10.30 -1.14
N LEU A 110 18.28 -9.71 -0.22
CA LEU A 110 17.01 -9.06 -0.58
C LEU A 110 17.25 -7.72 -1.26
N MET A 111 16.23 -7.23 -1.95
CA MET A 111 16.15 -5.85 -2.42
C MET A 111 15.79 -4.94 -1.26
N ALA A 112 16.59 -3.91 -1.01
CA ALA A 112 16.27 -2.80 -0.12
C ALA A 112 15.72 -1.65 -0.97
N ASN A 113 14.42 -1.38 -0.82
CA ASN A 113 13.71 -0.34 -1.55
C ASN A 113 13.65 0.91 -0.69
N LEU A 114 14.32 1.97 -1.10
CA LEU A 114 14.36 3.24 -0.40
C LEU A 114 13.23 4.15 -0.87
N PHE A 115 12.34 4.49 0.04
CA PHE A 115 11.28 5.45 -0.18
C PHE A 115 11.61 6.79 0.47
N TRP A 116 11.38 7.85 -0.25
CA TRP A 116 11.41 9.22 0.24
C TRP A 116 9.98 9.72 0.43
N TYR A 117 9.73 10.40 1.56
CA TYR A 117 8.44 11.02 1.82
C TYR A 117 8.41 12.46 1.28
N ASP A 118 7.58 12.67 0.28
CA ASP A 118 7.27 14.00 -0.23
C ASP A 118 6.17 14.63 0.62
N VAL A 119 6.58 15.52 1.53
CA VAL A 119 5.67 16.19 2.47
C VAL A 119 4.69 17.12 1.74
N GLU A 120 5.12 17.77 0.65
CA GLU A 120 4.28 18.70 -0.11
C GLU A 120 3.13 18.00 -0.83
N ASN A 121 3.42 16.87 -1.45
CA ASN A 121 2.43 16.09 -2.18
C ASN A 121 1.76 15.00 -1.32
N GLY A 122 2.27 14.74 -0.12
CA GLY A 122 1.74 13.72 0.78
C GLY A 122 1.88 12.30 0.24
N VAL A 123 2.95 12.00 -0.50
CA VAL A 123 3.20 10.70 -1.12
C VAL A 123 4.53 10.10 -0.66
N LEU A 124 4.61 8.78 -0.70
CA LEU A 124 5.84 8.04 -0.43
C LEU A 124 6.36 7.45 -1.74
N GLN A 125 7.51 7.91 -2.22
CA GLN A 125 8.06 7.56 -3.51
C GLN A 125 9.30 6.68 -3.38
N CYS A 126 9.32 5.53 -4.03
CA CYS A 126 10.52 4.68 -4.13
C CYS A 126 11.51 5.33 -5.11
N ILE A 127 12.62 5.82 -4.56
CA ILE A 127 13.63 6.58 -5.33
C ILE A 127 14.86 5.75 -5.67
N GLN A 128 15.08 4.64 -4.97
CA GLN A 128 16.22 3.77 -5.20
C GLN A 128 15.94 2.35 -4.72
N THR A 129 16.46 1.36 -5.43
CA THR A 129 16.48 -0.04 -5.01
C THR A 129 17.91 -0.56 -5.12
N VAL A 130 18.41 -1.18 -4.06
CA VAL A 130 19.73 -1.79 -4.00
C VAL A 130 19.65 -3.20 -3.43
N THR A 131 20.59 -4.07 -3.79
CA THR A 131 20.71 -5.39 -3.14
C THR A 131 21.43 -5.27 -1.82
N VAL A 132 20.88 -5.87 -0.76
CA VAL A 132 21.52 -5.94 0.55
C VAL A 132 22.71 -6.86 0.49
N GLY A 133 23.86 -6.43 1.01
CA GLY A 133 25.07 -7.23 1.02
C GLY A 133 26.32 -6.51 0.51
N GLY A 134 26.28 -5.17 0.44
CA GLY A 134 27.38 -4.33 -0.07
C GLY A 134 28.74 -4.56 0.58
N ALA A 135 29.74 -3.98 -0.01
CA ALA A 135 31.19 -4.23 0.09
C ALA A 135 31.88 -3.93 1.44
N PHE A 136 31.25 -4.11 2.60
CA PHE A 136 31.98 -4.08 3.84
C PHE A 136 32.43 -5.48 4.24
N GLU A 137 33.75 -5.65 4.46
CA GLU A 137 34.47 -6.88 4.84
C GLU A 137 34.03 -7.50 6.18
N ARG A 138 32.84 -7.22 6.66
CA ARG A 138 32.28 -7.81 7.88
C ARG A 138 31.05 -8.62 7.51
N SER A 139 30.83 -9.69 8.22
CA SER A 139 29.64 -10.59 8.13
C SER A 139 28.28 -9.90 8.36
N ILE A 140 28.23 -8.58 8.44
CA ILE A 140 27.04 -7.76 8.64
C ILE A 140 26.64 -7.19 7.29
N PRO A 141 25.40 -7.47 6.81
CA PRO A 141 24.91 -6.92 5.56
C PRO A 141 24.57 -5.43 5.68
N TYR A 142 24.83 -4.69 4.60
CA TYR A 142 24.49 -3.29 4.46
C TYR A 142 23.72 -3.05 3.15
N ALA A 143 22.89 -2.01 3.12
CA ALA A 143 22.32 -1.43 1.93
C ALA A 143 22.90 -0.03 1.73
N ASP A 144 23.50 0.23 0.57
CA ASP A 144 24.18 1.49 0.26
C ASP A 144 23.29 2.38 -0.62
N PHE A 145 22.82 3.51 -0.12
CA PHE A 145 21.98 4.44 -0.84
C PHE A 145 22.68 5.77 -1.12
N THR A 146 22.60 6.27 -2.34
CA THR A 146 23.08 7.61 -2.67
C THR A 146 22.00 8.63 -2.36
N LEU A 147 22.28 9.54 -1.43
CA LEU A 147 21.34 10.57 -0.99
C LEU A 147 21.83 11.96 -1.39
N SER A 148 20.90 12.80 -1.88
CA SER A 148 21.16 14.20 -2.26
C SER A 148 20.38 15.20 -1.42
N LYS A 149 19.47 14.73 -0.57
CA LYS A 149 18.64 15.58 0.31
C LYS A 149 18.31 14.87 1.62
N GLY A 150 18.06 15.66 2.64
CA GLY A 150 17.62 15.18 3.93
C GLY A 150 16.11 15.01 3.99
N GLN A 151 15.58 14.55 5.09
CA GLN A 151 14.22 14.35 5.60
C GLN A 151 13.92 12.88 5.95
N ASP A 152 12.64 12.48 5.82
CA ASP A 152 12.19 11.15 6.18
C ASP A 152 12.31 10.17 5.03
N TYR A 153 12.82 9.00 5.38
CA TYR A 153 12.94 7.86 4.50
C TYR A 153 12.33 6.62 5.12
N PHE A 154 11.93 5.68 4.27
CA PHE A 154 11.48 4.36 4.66
C PHE A 154 12.16 3.30 3.80
N ILE A 155 12.64 2.22 4.42
CA ILE A 155 13.22 1.08 3.70
C ILE A 155 12.27 -0.10 3.82
N ALA A 156 11.88 -0.65 2.67
CA ALA A 156 11.14 -1.90 2.56
C ALA A 156 12.04 -2.99 1.96
N PHE A 157 12.20 -4.11 2.68
CA PHE A 157 12.98 -5.26 2.21
C PHE A 157 12.06 -6.28 1.54
N GLY A 158 12.46 -6.76 0.36
CA GLY A 158 11.67 -7.72 -0.39
C GLY A 158 12.46 -8.41 -1.50
N THR A 159 11.78 -9.24 -2.28
CA THR A 159 12.38 -9.97 -3.41
C THR A 159 12.31 -9.21 -4.74
N GLU A 160 11.56 -8.10 -4.76
CA GLU A 160 11.30 -7.32 -5.97
C GLU A 160 11.77 -5.87 -5.82
N SER A 161 12.17 -5.27 -6.94
CA SER A 161 12.40 -3.84 -7.03
C SER A 161 11.07 -3.09 -7.08
N LEU A 162 10.95 -2.08 -6.21
CA LEU A 162 9.81 -1.16 -6.17
C LEU A 162 10.16 0.22 -6.74
N ASN A 163 11.34 0.36 -7.36
CA ASN A 163 11.82 1.64 -7.89
C ASN A 163 10.79 2.30 -8.82
N GLY A 164 10.60 3.61 -8.68
CA GLY A 164 9.61 4.39 -9.43
C GLY A 164 8.17 4.28 -8.93
N ARG A 165 7.87 3.41 -7.93
CA ARG A 165 6.50 3.34 -7.35
C ARG A 165 6.21 4.53 -6.45
N VAL A 166 4.99 5.06 -6.57
CA VAL A 166 4.46 6.15 -5.75
C VAL A 166 3.24 5.67 -4.97
N ILE A 167 3.30 5.81 -3.65
CA ILE A 167 2.26 5.37 -2.72
C ILE A 167 1.46 6.59 -2.28
N HIS A 168 0.14 6.58 -2.48
CA HIS A 168 -0.76 7.68 -2.19
C HIS A 168 -1.58 7.45 -0.91
N THR A 169 -1.98 8.55 -0.26
CA THR A 169 -2.77 8.50 1.00
C THR A 169 -4.14 7.86 0.85
N ASP A 170 -4.70 7.82 -0.36
CA ASP A 170 -5.96 7.15 -0.67
C ASP A 170 -5.82 5.62 -0.83
N GLY A 171 -4.59 5.11 -0.70
CA GLY A 171 -4.24 3.72 -0.81
C GLY A 171 -3.98 3.26 -2.24
N SER A 172 -3.96 4.15 -3.23
CA SER A 172 -3.51 3.81 -4.57
C SER A 172 -1.99 3.74 -4.66
N ILE A 173 -1.50 2.99 -5.65
CA ILE A 173 -0.09 2.92 -6.02
C ILE A 173 -0.01 3.15 -7.52
N THR A 174 0.87 4.07 -7.93
CA THR A 174 1.17 4.32 -9.33
C THR A 174 2.65 4.00 -9.63
N ASP A 175 2.97 3.84 -10.91
CA ASP A 175 4.34 3.91 -11.38
C ASP A 175 4.80 5.37 -11.55
N GLU A 176 6.02 5.57 -11.99
CA GLU A 176 6.62 6.89 -12.25
C GLU A 176 5.90 7.69 -13.36
N ASN A 177 5.16 7.02 -14.24
CA ASN A 177 4.38 7.62 -15.33
C ASN A 177 2.92 7.90 -14.92
N GLY A 178 2.54 7.58 -13.67
CA GLY A 178 1.21 7.77 -13.14
C GLY A 178 0.22 6.66 -13.50
N ALA A 179 0.66 5.55 -14.10
CA ALA A 179 -0.22 4.40 -14.34
C ALA A 179 -0.53 3.66 -13.03
N TYR A 180 -1.79 3.31 -12.81
CA TYR A 180 -2.22 2.68 -11.57
C TYR A 180 -1.83 1.21 -11.51
N LEU A 181 -0.95 0.86 -10.58
CA LEU A 181 -0.57 -0.51 -10.21
C LEU A 181 -1.50 -1.10 -9.15
N ARG A 182 -2.14 -0.24 -8.37
CA ARG A 182 -3.15 -0.58 -7.37
C ARG A 182 -4.17 0.56 -7.29
N PRO A 183 -5.50 0.27 -7.30
CA PRO A 183 -6.50 1.33 -7.21
C PRO A 183 -6.63 1.85 -5.77
N ALA A 184 -7.16 3.05 -5.62
CA ALA A 184 -7.49 3.64 -4.34
C ALA A 184 -8.49 2.77 -3.56
N ASN A 185 -8.50 2.95 -2.23
CA ASN A 185 -9.48 2.31 -1.36
C ASN A 185 -10.85 2.97 -1.53
N THR A 186 -11.90 2.17 -1.45
CA THR A 186 -13.28 2.66 -1.56
C THR A 186 -14.02 2.60 -0.22
N LYS A 187 -15.21 3.19 -0.17
CA LYS A 187 -16.10 3.18 1.00
C LYS A 187 -17.53 2.91 0.57
N ILE A 188 -18.31 2.18 1.38
CA ILE A 188 -19.74 2.05 1.18
C ILE A 188 -20.42 3.38 1.58
N SER A 189 -20.95 4.10 0.59
CA SER A 189 -21.60 5.40 0.79
C SER A 189 -23.05 5.24 1.25
N SER A 190 -23.79 4.34 0.59
CA SER A 190 -25.20 4.12 0.91
C SER A 190 -25.65 2.70 0.57
N HIS A 191 -26.83 2.35 1.03
CA HIS A 191 -27.52 1.13 0.64
C HIS A 191 -29.02 1.37 0.65
N SER A 192 -29.76 0.58 -0.13
CA SER A 192 -31.22 0.53 -0.11
C SER A 192 -31.68 -0.91 -0.13
N ILE A 193 -32.82 -1.14 0.52
CA ILE A 193 -33.47 -2.45 0.60
C ILE A 193 -34.84 -2.32 -0.06
N ASP A 194 -35.06 -3.13 -1.08
CA ASP A 194 -36.37 -3.33 -1.69
C ASP A 194 -36.76 -4.81 -1.53
N ARG A 195 -37.69 -5.06 -0.60
CA ARG A 195 -38.07 -6.43 -0.19
C ARG A 195 -36.85 -7.27 0.22
N ASN A 196 -36.47 -8.26 -0.56
CA ASN A 196 -35.30 -9.14 -0.35
C ASN A 196 -34.13 -8.84 -1.27
N LYS A 197 -34.13 -7.68 -1.92
CA LYS A 197 -33.04 -7.15 -2.73
C LYS A 197 -32.32 -6.05 -1.96
N LEU A 198 -31.02 -6.20 -1.80
CA LEU A 198 -30.14 -5.18 -1.24
C LEU A 198 -29.32 -4.56 -2.38
N THR A 199 -29.39 -3.25 -2.53
CA THR A 199 -28.49 -2.49 -3.42
C THR A 199 -27.49 -1.74 -2.58
N VAL A 200 -26.22 -1.86 -2.89
CA VAL A 200 -25.09 -1.21 -2.22
C VAL A 200 -24.40 -0.27 -3.19
N LYS A 201 -24.12 0.95 -2.74
CA LYS A 201 -23.40 1.97 -3.52
C LYS A 201 -22.10 2.34 -2.79
N LEU A 202 -21.05 2.53 -3.55
CA LEU A 202 -19.76 3.01 -3.07
C LEU A 202 -19.64 4.51 -3.26
N SER A 203 -18.64 5.12 -2.65
CA SER A 203 -18.25 6.50 -2.90
C SER A 203 -17.82 6.65 -4.37
N LYS A 204 -18.10 7.79 -4.98
CA LYS A 204 -17.60 8.13 -6.32
C LYS A 204 -16.11 8.49 -6.26
N GLY A 205 -15.44 8.40 -7.41
CA GLY A 205 -14.08 8.92 -7.55
C GLY A 205 -12.99 8.04 -6.93
N CYS A 206 -13.15 6.71 -6.95
CA CYS A 206 -12.06 5.80 -6.59
C CYS A 206 -10.99 5.82 -7.68
N ALA A 207 -9.87 6.47 -7.41
CA ALA A 207 -8.78 6.65 -8.38
C ALA A 207 -8.22 5.29 -8.87
N GLY A 208 -7.99 5.16 -10.16
CA GLY A 208 -7.47 3.95 -10.80
C GLY A 208 -8.42 2.75 -10.84
N ALA A 209 -9.63 2.84 -10.30
CA ALA A 209 -10.53 1.70 -10.29
C ALA A 209 -11.17 1.45 -11.68
N GLN A 210 -10.94 0.26 -12.23
CA GLN A 210 -11.64 -0.24 -13.41
C GLN A 210 -12.93 -0.98 -13.03
N GLY A 211 -13.01 -1.46 -11.79
CA GLY A 211 -14.21 -2.10 -11.30
C GLY A 211 -14.16 -2.39 -9.79
N TYR A 212 -15.18 -3.09 -9.33
CA TYR A 212 -15.44 -3.33 -7.91
C TYR A 212 -15.97 -4.74 -7.69
N ASP A 213 -15.48 -5.39 -6.64
CA ASP A 213 -16.03 -6.64 -6.14
C ASP A 213 -16.82 -6.36 -4.85
N PHE A 214 -18.03 -6.91 -4.78
CA PHE A 214 -18.92 -6.82 -3.64
C PHE A 214 -19.20 -8.21 -3.10
N VAL A 215 -19.16 -8.35 -1.79
CA VAL A 215 -19.40 -9.63 -1.10
C VAL A 215 -20.42 -9.47 0.01
N ILE A 216 -21.22 -10.51 0.24
CA ILE A 216 -22.19 -10.55 1.33
C ILE A 216 -22.17 -11.91 2.02
N SER A 217 -22.34 -11.92 3.33
CA SER A 217 -22.39 -13.15 4.14
C SER A 217 -23.32 -12.98 5.35
N LYS A 218 -23.78 -14.12 5.90
CA LYS A 218 -24.45 -14.19 7.21
C LYS A 218 -23.47 -14.10 8.38
N LYS A 219 -22.16 -14.26 8.13
CA LYS A 219 -21.12 -14.26 9.14
C LYS A 219 -20.28 -12.98 9.08
N SER A 220 -19.95 -12.43 10.24
CA SER A 220 -19.16 -11.19 10.35
C SER A 220 -17.66 -11.41 10.05
N ASP A 221 -17.16 -12.63 10.19
CA ASP A 221 -15.78 -13.04 9.94
C ASP A 221 -15.49 -13.36 8.46
N MET A 222 -16.39 -13.00 7.56
CA MET A 222 -16.35 -13.37 6.15
C MET A 222 -15.05 -12.95 5.42
N LEU A 223 -14.45 -11.81 5.80
CA LEU A 223 -13.22 -11.34 5.18
C LEU A 223 -11.99 -12.11 5.67
N GLN A 224 -12.03 -12.61 6.89
CA GLN A 224 -10.96 -13.44 7.46
C GLN A 224 -11.01 -14.87 6.90
N THR A 225 -12.23 -15.41 6.75
CA THR A 225 -12.45 -16.79 6.31
C THR A 225 -12.54 -16.92 4.80
N GLY A 226 -12.72 -15.82 4.06
CA GLY A 226 -12.94 -15.82 2.61
C GLY A 226 -14.27 -16.46 2.19
N LYS A 227 -15.20 -16.74 3.13
CA LYS A 227 -16.46 -17.42 2.85
C LYS A 227 -17.63 -16.45 2.66
N PHE A 228 -18.08 -16.32 1.42
CA PHE A 228 -19.16 -15.43 1.02
C PHE A 228 -20.41 -16.22 0.62
N SER A 229 -21.60 -15.67 0.93
CA SER A 229 -22.86 -16.24 0.47
C SER A 229 -23.17 -15.84 -0.99
N GLN A 230 -22.83 -14.61 -1.36
CA GLN A 230 -22.92 -14.12 -2.74
C GLN A 230 -21.75 -13.17 -3.00
N THR A 231 -21.27 -13.17 -4.24
CA THR A 231 -20.25 -12.23 -4.75
C THR A 231 -20.77 -11.61 -6.05
N VAL A 232 -20.60 -10.30 -6.21
CA VAL A 232 -20.94 -9.57 -7.42
C VAL A 232 -19.74 -8.74 -7.84
N SER A 233 -19.31 -8.90 -9.09
CA SER A 233 -18.28 -8.05 -9.71
C SER A 233 -18.95 -7.05 -10.66
N SER A 234 -18.53 -5.78 -10.61
CA SER A 234 -19.08 -4.70 -11.43
C SER A 234 -17.94 -3.94 -12.10
N THR A 235 -17.97 -3.85 -13.42
CA THR A 235 -17.01 -3.06 -14.21
C THR A 235 -17.51 -1.63 -14.36
N GLY A 236 -16.70 -0.65 -14.00
CA GLY A 236 -16.97 0.78 -14.15
C GLY A 236 -18.07 1.35 -13.25
N LYS A 237 -18.95 0.52 -12.65
CA LYS A 237 -20.07 1.01 -11.82
C LYS A 237 -19.81 0.73 -10.34
N PRO A 238 -19.74 1.77 -9.48
CA PRO A 238 -19.52 1.61 -8.03
C PRO A 238 -20.81 1.20 -7.31
N GLN A 239 -21.50 0.19 -7.83
CA GLN A 239 -22.78 -0.28 -7.31
C GLN A 239 -23.02 -1.75 -7.64
N ALA A 240 -23.62 -2.48 -6.70
CA ALA A 240 -24.09 -3.85 -6.91
C ALA A 240 -25.43 -4.10 -6.21
N SER A 241 -26.13 -5.15 -6.64
CA SER A 241 -27.36 -5.62 -6.01
C SER A 241 -27.28 -7.10 -5.70
N PHE A 242 -27.64 -7.46 -4.48
CA PHE A 242 -27.83 -8.84 -4.01
C PHE A 242 -29.33 -9.13 -3.96
N ARG A 243 -29.74 -10.27 -4.46
CA ARG A 243 -31.15 -10.68 -4.55
C ARG A 243 -31.41 -11.93 -3.71
N TYR A 244 -32.70 -12.19 -3.44
CA TYR A 244 -33.16 -13.38 -2.72
C TYR A 244 -32.58 -13.53 -1.31
N LEU A 245 -32.38 -12.40 -0.64
CA LEU A 245 -31.81 -12.40 0.70
C LEU A 245 -32.86 -12.82 1.73
N ALA A 246 -32.60 -13.89 2.47
CA ALA A 246 -33.45 -14.32 3.57
C ALA A 246 -33.47 -13.26 4.69
N LYS A 247 -34.59 -13.22 5.44
CA LYS A 247 -34.71 -12.41 6.67
C LYS A 247 -33.52 -12.65 7.61
N GLY A 248 -33.05 -11.57 8.24
CA GLY A 248 -32.00 -11.61 9.27
C GLY A 248 -30.87 -10.64 8.98
N THR A 249 -29.78 -10.79 9.73
CA THR A 249 -28.60 -9.96 9.63
C THR A 249 -27.68 -10.45 8.51
N TRP A 250 -27.18 -9.50 7.74
CA TRP A 250 -26.20 -9.69 6.67
C TRP A 250 -25.03 -8.74 6.86
N TYR A 251 -23.86 -9.15 6.42
CA TYR A 251 -22.62 -8.41 6.46
C TYR A 251 -22.13 -8.19 5.03
N VAL A 252 -21.79 -6.95 4.69
CA VAL A 252 -21.41 -6.55 3.34
C VAL A 252 -20.07 -5.86 3.37
N ALA A 253 -19.23 -6.16 2.39
CA ALA A 253 -18.01 -5.43 2.09
C ALA A 253 -17.82 -5.32 0.58
N ALA A 254 -16.95 -4.40 0.17
CA ALA A 254 -16.57 -4.22 -1.23
C ALA A 254 -15.10 -3.78 -1.31
N ARG A 255 -14.50 -3.95 -2.50
CA ARG A 255 -13.17 -3.44 -2.82
C ARG A 255 -13.11 -3.03 -4.28
N SER A 256 -12.25 -2.09 -4.61
CA SER A 256 -11.91 -1.71 -5.96
C SER A 256 -10.89 -2.69 -6.58
N TRP A 257 -10.79 -2.71 -7.90
CA TRP A 257 -9.74 -3.43 -8.61
C TRP A 257 -9.34 -2.72 -9.90
N VAL A 258 -8.09 -2.96 -10.32
CA VAL A 258 -7.52 -2.62 -11.62
C VAL A 258 -6.93 -3.90 -12.23
N LEU A 259 -6.78 -3.99 -13.54
CA LEU A 259 -6.10 -5.11 -14.18
C LEU A 259 -4.60 -4.77 -14.32
N ASP A 260 -3.75 -5.76 -14.02
CA ASP A 260 -2.34 -5.71 -14.35
C ASP A 260 -2.09 -5.94 -15.85
N ALA A 261 -0.84 -5.91 -16.28
CA ALA A 261 -0.43 -6.14 -17.68
C ALA A 261 -0.77 -7.56 -18.19
N GLN A 262 -0.98 -8.51 -17.29
CA GLN A 262 -1.35 -9.90 -17.57
C GLN A 262 -2.86 -10.11 -17.55
N GLY A 263 -3.65 -9.07 -17.23
CA GLY A 263 -5.11 -9.13 -17.12
C GLY A 263 -5.61 -9.66 -15.78
N ASN A 264 -4.76 -9.80 -14.76
CA ASN A 264 -5.18 -10.20 -13.43
C ASN A 264 -5.67 -9.00 -12.63
N LYS A 265 -6.64 -9.24 -11.73
CA LYS A 265 -7.14 -8.18 -10.85
C LYS A 265 -6.16 -7.89 -9.71
N VAL A 266 -5.71 -6.65 -9.63
CA VAL A 266 -5.03 -6.08 -8.46
C VAL A 266 -6.03 -5.29 -7.63
N TYR A 267 -6.09 -5.55 -6.34
CA TYR A 267 -7.17 -5.07 -5.49
C TYR A 267 -6.73 -3.95 -4.54
N GLY A 268 -7.62 -2.97 -4.35
CA GLY A 268 -7.63 -2.11 -3.19
C GLY A 268 -8.04 -2.88 -1.92
N SER A 269 -7.93 -2.24 -0.76
CA SER A 269 -8.37 -2.87 0.49
C SER A 269 -9.88 -3.02 0.56
N TRP A 270 -10.34 -4.05 1.29
CA TRP A 270 -11.75 -4.19 1.62
C TRP A 270 -12.26 -2.99 2.42
N THR A 271 -13.48 -2.56 2.14
CA THR A 271 -14.19 -1.60 3.00
C THR A 271 -14.39 -2.18 4.39
N LYS A 272 -14.61 -1.31 5.38
CA LYS A 272 -15.17 -1.75 6.67
C LYS A 272 -16.47 -2.52 6.41
N ILE A 273 -16.65 -3.66 7.11
CA ILE A 273 -17.85 -4.49 7.01
C ILE A 273 -19.07 -3.67 7.49
N LYS A 274 -20.11 -3.62 6.66
CA LYS A 274 -21.39 -2.99 7.01
C LYS A 274 -22.42 -4.04 7.39
N LYS A 275 -22.98 -3.92 8.59
CA LYS A 275 -24.06 -4.77 9.09
C LYS A 275 -25.40 -4.24 8.57
N ILE A 276 -26.22 -5.10 7.98
CA ILE A 276 -27.52 -4.76 7.37
C ILE A 276 -28.56 -5.77 7.83
N LYS A 277 -29.77 -5.32 8.15
CA LYS A 277 -30.88 -6.19 8.58
C LYS A 277 -31.94 -6.24 7.49
N ILE A 278 -32.18 -7.42 6.93
CA ILE A 278 -33.30 -7.70 6.03
C ILE A 278 -34.50 -8.14 6.88
N THR A 279 -35.59 -7.41 6.77
CA THR A 279 -36.79 -7.62 7.61
C THR A 279 -37.90 -8.36 6.87
N VAL A 280 -37.86 -8.36 5.55
CA VAL A 280 -38.89 -9.02 4.71
C VAL A 280 -38.82 -10.53 4.85
N VAL A 281 -39.95 -11.15 5.05
CA VAL A 281 -40.08 -12.61 5.10
C VAL A 281 -40.26 -13.13 3.67
N THR A 282 -39.45 -14.10 3.26
CA THR A 282 -39.63 -14.80 1.99
C THR A 282 -40.97 -15.56 2.05
N PRO A 283 -41.85 -15.43 1.01
CA PRO A 283 -43.08 -16.23 0.96
C PRO A 283 -42.77 -17.71 0.98
N GLN A 284 -43.68 -18.48 1.56
CA GLN A 284 -43.59 -19.93 1.47
C GLN A 284 -43.82 -20.40 0.04
N GLN A 285 -43.25 -21.54 -0.34
CA GLN A 285 -43.52 -22.15 -1.63
C GLN A 285 -44.99 -22.59 -1.69
N PRO A 286 -45.74 -22.20 -2.73
CA PRO A 286 -47.10 -22.70 -2.91
C PRO A 286 -47.10 -24.20 -3.20
N LYS A 287 -48.14 -24.87 -2.77
CA LYS A 287 -48.42 -26.28 -3.14
C LYS A 287 -49.54 -26.30 -4.18
N ILE A 288 -49.32 -27.00 -5.29
CA ILE A 288 -50.39 -27.30 -6.24
C ILE A 288 -51.42 -28.18 -5.55
N ARG A 289 -52.67 -27.78 -5.60
CA ARG A 289 -53.80 -28.52 -5.03
C ARG A 289 -54.51 -29.35 -6.08
N ASP A 290 -54.65 -28.80 -7.26
CA ASP A 290 -55.38 -29.44 -8.35
C ASP A 290 -54.94 -28.91 -9.70
N ILE A 291 -55.03 -29.75 -10.73
CA ILE A 291 -54.82 -29.39 -12.11
C ILE A 291 -55.97 -30.01 -12.91
N THR A 292 -56.78 -29.13 -13.51
CA THR A 292 -57.88 -29.57 -14.39
C THR A 292 -57.61 -29.11 -15.82
N VAL A 293 -58.00 -29.96 -16.78
CA VAL A 293 -57.88 -29.68 -18.22
C VAL A 293 -59.28 -29.73 -18.84
N LYS A 294 -59.69 -28.65 -19.49
CA LYS A 294 -60.97 -28.61 -20.23
C LYS A 294 -60.73 -28.00 -21.61
N GLY A 295 -60.77 -28.83 -22.62
CA GLY A 295 -60.35 -28.46 -23.97
C GLY A 295 -58.90 -28.02 -24.00
N ASN A 296 -58.59 -26.82 -24.49
CA ASN A 296 -57.27 -26.25 -24.55
C ASN A 296 -56.90 -25.41 -23.30
N THR A 297 -57.70 -25.46 -22.25
CA THR A 297 -57.49 -24.67 -21.03
C THR A 297 -56.98 -25.56 -19.90
N VAL A 298 -55.82 -25.20 -19.31
CA VAL A 298 -55.29 -25.82 -18.11
C VAL A 298 -55.53 -24.86 -16.94
N THR A 299 -56.26 -25.33 -15.93
CA THR A 299 -56.47 -24.59 -14.68
C THR A 299 -55.64 -25.22 -13.56
N ILE A 300 -54.74 -24.42 -12.96
CA ILE A 300 -53.89 -24.86 -11.84
C ILE A 300 -54.36 -24.16 -10.56
N THR A 301 -54.78 -24.94 -9.59
CA THR A 301 -55.20 -24.45 -8.28
C THR A 301 -54.06 -24.70 -7.29
N TYR A 302 -53.65 -23.69 -6.53
CA TYR A 302 -52.57 -23.76 -5.57
C TYR A 302 -52.88 -23.06 -4.24
N THR A 303 -52.10 -23.36 -3.21
CA THR A 303 -52.28 -22.76 -1.88
C THR A 303 -51.85 -21.29 -1.90
N LYS A 304 -52.69 -20.40 -1.33
CA LYS A 304 -52.36 -19.02 -1.11
C LYS A 304 -51.24 -18.93 -0.03
N CYS A 305 -50.15 -18.29 -0.36
CA CYS A 305 -49.03 -18.14 0.56
C CYS A 305 -49.06 -16.79 1.28
N LYS A 306 -48.83 -16.81 2.57
CA LYS A 306 -48.70 -15.58 3.37
C LYS A 306 -47.48 -14.77 2.86
N ASN A 307 -47.65 -13.48 2.70
CA ASN A 307 -46.67 -12.51 2.21
C ASN A 307 -46.30 -12.65 0.72
N ALA A 308 -46.98 -13.46 -0.07
CA ALA A 308 -46.86 -13.46 -1.52
C ALA A 308 -47.66 -12.30 -2.11
N THR A 309 -47.06 -11.53 -3.03
CA THR A 309 -47.72 -10.46 -3.80
C THR A 309 -48.03 -10.87 -5.22
N GLY A 310 -47.60 -12.04 -5.64
CA GLY A 310 -47.83 -12.65 -6.94
C GLY A 310 -47.27 -14.08 -6.95
N TYR A 311 -47.60 -14.79 -8.02
CA TYR A 311 -47.16 -16.16 -8.30
C TYR A 311 -46.68 -16.23 -9.73
N GLU A 312 -45.64 -17.00 -9.96
CA GLU A 312 -45.08 -17.29 -11.27
C GLU A 312 -45.29 -18.79 -11.55
N ILE A 313 -45.77 -19.11 -12.72
CA ILE A 313 -45.95 -20.50 -13.21
C ILE A 313 -44.92 -20.67 -14.33
N LEU A 314 -44.00 -21.62 -14.18
CA LEU A 314 -42.95 -21.95 -15.14
C LEU A 314 -43.31 -23.25 -15.86
#